data_f3296a68e9927cdafd70e38491a79afa
#
_entry.id   f3296a68e9927cdafd70e38491a79afa
#
_cell.length_a   1.000
_cell.length_b   1.000
_cell.length_c   1.000
_cell.angle_alpha   90.00
_cell.angle_beta   90.00
_cell.angle_gamma   90.00
#
_symmetry.space_group_name_H-M   'P 1'
#
loop_
_entity.id
_entity.type
_entity.pdbx_description
1 polymer ?
#
loop_
_entity_poly.entity_id
_entity_poly.type
_entity_poly.pdbx_seq_one_letter_code
_entity_poly.pdbx_strand_id
1 'polypeptide(L)'
;FVDLIHHMQLELTGAQVSMAAPLSFDQQIEKGELRIRDMYRLYRFENFLYTVKMTGGEIDRHLEHAAGQWFVTMKGAGDYMLNYRLDDGGDPVMANGKARLRNPSYNFESAMGIRYTVDVSKPQGARVNINSLSDGTPFSYSANYTVAVNSYRANGGGGHFTAAGITGKELERRIITATERDLRHYMTEWIRGKGTISPAPMSEWRIIPEEWAAKAEMREKKLLFGTN
;
A
#
# COMPACT_ATOMS: atom_id res chain seq x y z
N PHE A 1 10.22 1.61 -3.41
CA PHE A 1 10.41 0.99 -2.08
C PHE A 1 9.26 0.07 -1.70
N VAL A 2 8.01 0.44 -1.99
CA VAL A 2 6.85 -0.38 -1.62
C VAL A 2 6.94 -1.76 -2.26
N ASP A 3 7.24 -1.84 -3.55
CA ASP A 3 7.39 -3.10 -4.26
C ASP A 3 8.51 -3.98 -3.69
N LEU A 4 9.61 -3.36 -3.22
CA LEU A 4 10.67 -4.08 -2.53
C LEU A 4 10.17 -4.72 -1.22
N ILE A 5 9.34 -3.98 -0.46
CA ILE A 5 8.72 -4.50 0.77
C ILE A 5 7.78 -5.65 0.45
N HIS A 6 6.97 -5.53 -0.59
CA HIS A 6 6.08 -6.61 -1.03
C HIS A 6 6.84 -7.88 -1.40
N HIS A 7 7.89 -7.76 -2.23
CA HIS A 7 8.72 -8.91 -2.63
C HIS A 7 9.31 -9.61 -1.42
N MET A 8 9.92 -8.84 -0.52
CA MET A 8 10.49 -9.37 0.71
C MET A 8 9.44 -10.09 1.55
N GLN A 9 8.27 -9.47 1.76
CA GLN A 9 7.19 -10.06 2.55
C GLN A 9 6.71 -11.39 1.95
N LEU A 10 6.50 -11.46 0.65
CA LEU A 10 6.09 -12.70 -0.04
C LEU A 10 7.15 -13.79 0.05
N GLU A 11 8.42 -13.48 -0.20
CA GLU A 11 9.51 -14.45 -0.13
C GLU A 11 9.73 -14.98 1.30
N LEU A 12 9.64 -14.10 2.30
CA LEU A 12 9.86 -14.51 3.70
C LEU A 12 8.71 -15.34 4.30
N THR A 13 7.49 -15.06 3.87
CA THR A 13 6.30 -15.67 4.49
C THR A 13 5.71 -16.81 3.66
N GLY A 14 5.98 -16.85 2.37
CA GLY A 14 5.26 -17.72 1.44
C GLY A 14 3.77 -17.37 1.30
N ALA A 15 3.34 -16.18 1.76
CA ALA A 15 1.96 -15.74 1.65
C ALA A 15 1.56 -15.53 0.18
N GLN A 16 0.27 -15.72 -0.10
CA GLN A 16 -0.27 -15.51 -1.45
C GLN A 16 -0.43 -14.03 -1.81
N VAL A 17 -0.67 -13.19 -0.79
CA VAL A 17 -0.88 -11.75 -0.96
C VAL A 17 -0.02 -11.00 0.06
N SER A 18 0.53 -9.88 -0.34
CA SER A 18 1.26 -8.94 0.53
C SER A 18 0.56 -7.59 0.53
N MET A 19 0.38 -7.00 1.71
CA MET A 19 -0.11 -5.64 1.89
C MET A 19 1.01 -4.76 2.41
N ALA A 20 1.27 -3.64 1.75
CA ALA A 20 2.26 -2.66 2.17
C ALA A 20 1.88 -1.24 1.74
N ALA A 21 2.39 -0.27 2.48
CA ALA A 21 2.11 1.15 2.25
C ALA A 21 3.41 1.95 2.04
N PRO A 22 3.39 3.06 1.29
CA PRO A 22 4.50 3.98 1.20
C PRO A 22 4.71 4.68 2.56
N LEU A 23 5.88 4.46 3.15
CA LEU A 23 6.20 4.99 4.48
C LEU A 23 6.71 6.43 4.43
N SER A 24 7.21 6.85 3.26
CA SER A 24 7.70 8.19 2.97
C SER A 24 7.71 8.43 1.46
N PHE A 25 7.56 9.70 1.05
CA PHE A 25 7.65 10.12 -0.35
C PHE A 25 8.95 10.88 -0.67
N ASP A 26 9.74 11.22 0.35
CA ASP A 26 10.90 12.08 0.22
C ASP A 26 12.23 11.34 0.43
N GLN A 27 12.17 10.01 0.54
CA GLN A 27 13.37 9.20 0.70
C GLN A 27 13.87 8.67 -0.63
N GLN A 28 15.14 8.89 -0.89
CA GLN A 28 15.86 8.38 -2.04
C GLN A 28 17.12 7.67 -1.59
N ILE A 29 17.40 6.53 -2.19
CA ILE A 29 18.66 5.78 -2.02
C ILE A 29 19.32 5.68 -3.38
N GLU A 30 20.50 6.24 -3.48
CA GLU A 30 21.28 6.21 -4.70
C GLU A 30 21.81 4.81 -5.00
N LYS A 31 22.13 4.55 -6.27
CA LYS A 31 22.79 3.32 -6.68
C LYS A 31 24.17 3.22 -6.01
N GLY A 32 24.45 2.09 -5.40
CA GLY A 32 25.73 1.85 -4.74
C GLY A 32 25.61 0.90 -3.54
N GLU A 33 26.55 1.03 -2.62
CA GLU A 33 26.57 0.23 -1.40
C GLU A 33 25.42 0.59 -0.48
N LEU A 34 24.64 -0.42 -0.06
CA LEU A 34 23.61 -0.28 0.96
C LEU A 34 24.20 -0.52 2.36
N ARG A 35 23.91 0.37 3.28
CA ARG A 35 24.33 0.33 4.67
C ARG A 35 23.14 0.13 5.59
N ILE A 36 23.38 -0.33 6.81
CA ILE A 36 22.31 -0.53 7.82
C ILE A 36 21.49 0.75 8.04
N ARG A 37 22.12 1.93 8.02
CA ARG A 37 21.41 3.22 8.11
C ARG A 37 20.37 3.45 7.00
N ASP A 38 20.57 2.85 5.82
CA ASP A 38 19.66 3.00 4.69
C ASP A 38 18.39 2.17 4.90
N MET A 39 18.45 1.14 5.74
CA MET A 39 17.28 0.37 6.15
C MET A 39 16.26 1.22 6.93
N TYR A 40 16.74 2.22 7.69
CA TYR A 40 15.85 3.18 8.37
C TYR A 40 15.17 4.14 7.40
N ARG A 41 15.76 4.39 6.23
CA ARG A 41 15.10 5.13 5.15
C ARG A 41 14.05 4.28 4.43
N LEU A 42 14.35 3.00 4.21
CA LEU A 42 13.42 2.04 3.59
C LEU A 42 12.25 1.72 4.50
N TYR A 43 12.52 1.46 5.79
CA TYR A 43 11.50 1.07 6.76
C TYR A 43 11.79 1.67 8.14
N ARG A 44 11.18 2.82 8.41
CA ARG A 44 11.48 3.61 9.63
C ARG A 44 10.76 3.14 10.89
N PHE A 45 9.73 2.32 10.77
CA PHE A 45 8.93 1.84 11.90
C PHE A 45 9.44 0.51 12.45
N GLU A 46 9.18 0.25 13.72
CA GLU A 46 9.49 -1.03 14.38
C GLU A 46 8.25 -1.92 14.35
N ASN A 47 7.96 -2.45 13.16
CA ASN A 47 6.87 -3.39 12.98
C ASN A 47 7.40 -4.80 12.78
N PHE A 48 6.65 -5.78 13.27
CA PHE A 48 6.87 -7.19 12.97
C PHE A 48 6.13 -7.58 11.68
N LEU A 49 6.51 -8.69 11.07
CA LEU A 49 5.83 -9.25 9.92
C LEU A 49 4.87 -10.34 10.40
N TYR A 50 3.62 -10.21 10.00
CA TYR A 50 2.56 -11.15 10.34
C TYR A 50 2.01 -11.79 9.06
N THR A 51 1.63 -13.06 9.16
CA THR A 51 0.80 -13.72 8.15
C THR A 51 -0.57 -13.95 8.74
N VAL A 52 -1.60 -13.49 8.06
CA VAL A 52 -2.99 -13.61 8.51
C VAL A 52 -3.85 -14.29 7.46
N LYS A 53 -4.91 -14.96 7.90
CA LYS A 53 -5.90 -15.59 7.02
C LYS A 53 -7.02 -14.59 6.73
N MET A 54 -7.30 -14.34 5.45
CA MET A 54 -8.38 -13.47 5.00
C MET A 54 -9.15 -14.13 3.86
N THR A 55 -10.46 -13.90 3.80
CA THR A 55 -11.24 -14.21 2.59
C THR A 55 -10.98 -13.19 1.50
N GLY A 56 -11.25 -13.53 0.23
CA GLY A 56 -11.12 -12.59 -0.87
C GLY A 56 -11.99 -11.34 -0.68
N GLY A 57 -13.20 -11.49 -0.13
CA GLY A 57 -14.07 -10.35 0.16
C GLY A 57 -13.54 -9.45 1.29
N GLU A 58 -12.76 -9.98 2.22
CA GLU A 58 -12.09 -9.19 3.25
C GLU A 58 -10.88 -8.44 2.67
N ILE A 59 -10.13 -9.06 1.76
CA ILE A 59 -9.05 -8.41 1.01
C ILE A 59 -9.60 -7.24 0.19
N ASP A 60 -10.70 -7.44 -0.50
CA ASP A 60 -11.38 -6.41 -1.27
C ASP A 60 -11.79 -5.21 -0.40
N ARG A 61 -12.49 -5.44 0.71
CA ARG A 61 -12.89 -4.36 1.64
C ARG A 61 -11.69 -3.65 2.27
N HIS A 62 -10.60 -4.36 2.53
CA HIS A 62 -9.35 -3.78 3.01
C HIS A 62 -8.76 -2.79 1.98
N LEU A 63 -8.68 -3.21 0.72
CA LEU A 63 -8.19 -2.36 -0.38
C LEU A 63 -9.16 -1.20 -0.70
N GLU A 64 -10.46 -1.43 -0.62
CA GLU A 64 -11.48 -0.37 -0.74
C GLU A 64 -11.30 0.70 0.33
N HIS A 65 -11.02 0.30 1.58
CA HIS A 65 -10.74 1.24 2.65
C HIS A 65 -9.46 2.05 2.38
N ALA A 66 -8.38 1.37 1.95
CA ALA A 66 -7.13 2.02 1.59
C ALA A 66 -7.32 3.03 0.44
N ALA A 67 -7.99 2.61 -0.64
CA ALA A 67 -8.31 3.47 -1.78
C ALA A 67 -9.21 4.66 -1.38
N GLY A 68 -10.18 4.43 -0.49
CA GLY A 68 -11.07 5.46 0.00
C GLY A 68 -10.40 6.53 0.85
N GLN A 69 -9.34 6.18 1.57
CA GLN A 69 -8.54 7.16 2.31
C GLN A 69 -7.65 8.02 1.42
N TRP A 70 -7.23 7.46 0.28
CA TRP A 70 -6.22 8.05 -0.59
C TRP A 70 -6.80 8.83 -1.77
N PHE A 71 -7.85 8.30 -2.42
CA PHE A 71 -8.44 8.87 -3.60
C PHE A 71 -9.79 9.52 -3.32
N VAL A 72 -10.09 10.61 -4.01
CA VAL A 72 -11.45 11.16 -4.10
C VAL A 72 -12.23 10.46 -5.22
N THR A 73 -13.54 10.67 -5.29
CA THR A 73 -14.33 10.27 -6.46
C THR A 73 -14.20 11.35 -7.52
N MET A 74 -13.52 11.05 -8.60
CA MET A 74 -13.39 11.95 -9.75
C MET A 74 -14.65 11.95 -10.61
N LYS A 75 -15.01 13.10 -11.12
CA LYS A 75 -16.10 13.29 -12.12
C LYS A 75 -15.55 13.54 -13.52
N GLY A 76 -14.26 13.84 -13.62
CA GLY A 76 -13.57 14.12 -14.87
C GLY A 76 -12.07 14.26 -14.69
N ALA A 77 -11.34 14.31 -15.79
CA ALA A 77 -9.88 14.39 -15.82
C ALA A 77 -9.31 15.70 -15.22
N GLY A 78 -10.16 16.71 -14.97
CA GLY A 78 -9.79 17.98 -14.35
C GLY A 78 -9.77 17.97 -12.84
N ASP A 79 -10.39 16.95 -12.21
CA ASP A 79 -10.49 16.86 -10.76
C ASP A 79 -9.17 16.42 -10.13
N TYR A 80 -8.96 16.76 -8.85
CA TYR A 80 -7.91 16.13 -8.05
C TYR A 80 -8.22 14.64 -7.89
N MET A 81 -7.20 13.81 -7.96
CA MET A 81 -7.31 12.38 -7.70
C MET A 81 -7.04 12.06 -6.24
N LEU A 82 -6.04 12.74 -5.65
CA LEU A 82 -5.63 12.49 -4.28
C LEU A 82 -6.47 13.28 -3.28
N ASN A 83 -6.68 12.69 -2.11
CA ASN A 83 -7.49 13.25 -1.03
C ASN A 83 -6.66 14.27 -0.22
N TYR A 84 -6.63 15.51 -0.71
CA TYR A 84 -5.97 16.63 -0.03
C TYR A 84 -6.79 17.20 1.12
N ARG A 85 -6.11 17.85 2.04
CA ARG A 85 -6.76 18.84 2.91
C ARG A 85 -7.04 20.06 2.06
N LEU A 86 -8.29 20.50 2.03
CA LEU A 86 -8.72 21.66 1.28
C LEU A 86 -8.94 22.84 2.24
N ASP A 87 -8.66 24.05 1.76
CA ASP A 87 -9.03 25.30 2.42
C ASP A 87 -10.51 25.65 2.13
N ASP A 88 -10.95 26.81 2.61
CA ASP A 88 -12.33 27.29 2.42
C ASP A 88 -12.66 27.61 0.96
N GLY A 89 -11.67 27.81 0.12
CA GLY A 89 -11.81 28.03 -1.33
C GLY A 89 -11.87 26.71 -2.13
N GLY A 90 -11.59 25.57 -1.48
CA GLY A 90 -11.53 24.26 -2.13
C GLY A 90 -10.17 23.92 -2.73
N ASP A 91 -9.14 24.71 -2.43
CA ASP A 91 -7.77 24.47 -2.89
C ASP A 91 -6.96 23.66 -1.87
N PRO A 92 -5.96 22.85 -2.33
CA PRO A 92 -5.10 22.09 -1.43
C PRO A 92 -4.30 22.99 -0.47
N VAL A 93 -4.42 22.72 0.83
CA VAL A 93 -3.63 23.41 1.86
C VAL A 93 -2.14 23.11 1.65
N MET A 94 -1.35 24.17 1.48
CA MET A 94 0.08 24.08 1.26
C MET A 94 0.88 24.20 2.56
N ALA A 95 1.95 23.43 2.70
CA ALA A 95 2.93 23.57 3.78
C ALA A 95 4.32 23.23 3.25
N ASN A 96 5.28 24.12 3.48
CA ASN A 96 6.65 23.99 2.98
C ASN A 96 6.72 23.69 1.46
N GLY A 97 5.87 24.38 0.67
CA GLY A 97 5.81 24.24 -0.78
C GLY A 97 5.16 22.94 -1.29
N LYS A 98 4.55 22.13 -0.41
CA LYS A 98 3.90 20.87 -0.76
C LYS A 98 2.45 20.84 -0.27
N ALA A 99 1.57 20.24 -1.06
CA ALA A 99 0.18 20.04 -0.67
C ALA A 99 0.06 18.99 0.44
N ARG A 100 -0.82 19.24 1.40
CA ARG A 100 -1.08 18.33 2.50
C ARG A 100 -2.16 17.33 2.14
N LEU A 101 -1.83 16.04 2.23
CA LEU A 101 -2.81 14.98 2.14
C LEU A 101 -3.68 14.95 3.40
N ARG A 102 -4.93 14.53 3.26
CA ARG A 102 -5.87 14.38 4.36
C ARG A 102 -5.46 13.27 5.31
N ASN A 103 -4.97 12.17 4.76
CA ASN A 103 -4.53 10.99 5.50
C ASN A 103 -3.02 10.77 5.32
N PRO A 104 -2.33 10.16 6.32
CA PRO A 104 -0.92 9.83 6.20
C PRO A 104 -0.66 8.80 5.10
N SER A 105 0.50 8.89 4.43
CA SER A 105 0.89 7.98 3.34
C SER A 105 0.89 6.51 3.77
N TYR A 106 1.26 6.23 5.01
CA TYR A 106 1.29 4.87 5.55
C TYR A 106 -0.11 4.24 5.75
N ASN A 107 -1.19 4.98 5.50
CA ASN A 107 -2.55 4.44 5.44
C ASN A 107 -2.99 4.05 4.02
N PHE A 108 -2.21 4.40 2.99
CA PHE A 108 -2.45 3.89 1.66
C PHE A 108 -1.76 2.54 1.49
N GLU A 109 -2.50 1.45 1.51
CA GLU A 109 -1.95 0.13 1.20
C GLU A 109 -2.27 -0.27 -0.23
N SER A 110 -1.23 -0.77 -0.90
CA SER A 110 -1.35 -1.54 -2.13
C SER A 110 -1.17 -3.03 -1.82
N ALA A 111 -1.51 -3.87 -2.78
CA ALA A 111 -1.31 -5.31 -2.68
C ALA A 111 -0.40 -5.83 -3.79
N MET A 112 0.35 -6.89 -3.49
CA MET A 112 1.07 -7.72 -4.44
C MET A 112 0.64 -9.19 -4.25
N GLY A 113 0.72 -9.98 -5.31
CA GLY A 113 0.19 -11.34 -5.34
C GLY A 113 -1.19 -11.44 -5.99
N ILE A 114 -1.80 -10.29 -6.29
CA ILE A 114 -3.10 -10.18 -6.98
C ILE A 114 -3.07 -9.08 -8.05
N ARG A 115 -3.82 -9.26 -9.12
CA ARG A 115 -4.01 -8.26 -10.18
C ARG A 115 -5.35 -7.57 -10.01
N TYR A 116 -5.34 -6.24 -9.86
CA TYR A 116 -6.56 -5.47 -9.61
C TYR A 116 -6.51 -4.07 -10.22
N THR A 117 -7.68 -3.44 -10.29
CA THR A 117 -7.84 -2.03 -10.68
C THR A 117 -8.50 -1.25 -9.57
N VAL A 118 -8.19 0.05 -9.51
CA VAL A 118 -8.88 1.02 -8.66
C VAL A 118 -9.55 2.05 -9.55
N ASP A 119 -10.88 2.00 -9.63
CA ASP A 119 -11.69 2.91 -10.43
C ASP A 119 -12.04 4.17 -9.63
N VAL A 120 -11.29 5.26 -9.89
CA VAL A 120 -11.49 6.55 -9.20
C VAL A 120 -12.76 7.29 -9.64
N SER A 121 -13.45 6.84 -10.69
CA SER A 121 -14.77 7.38 -11.06
C SER A 121 -15.90 6.85 -10.18
N LYS A 122 -15.65 5.78 -9.42
CA LYS A 122 -16.62 5.12 -8.58
C LYS A 122 -16.59 5.66 -7.13
N PRO A 123 -17.69 5.57 -6.41
CA PRO A 123 -17.71 5.89 -4.98
C PRO A 123 -16.85 4.91 -4.18
N GLN A 124 -16.43 5.33 -2.99
CA GLN A 124 -15.76 4.45 -2.05
C GLN A 124 -16.62 3.21 -1.76
N GLY A 125 -16.01 2.04 -1.69
CA GLY A 125 -16.67 0.75 -1.52
C GLY A 125 -17.09 0.06 -2.83
N ALA A 126 -16.78 0.66 -3.99
CA ALA A 126 -17.07 0.09 -5.31
C ALA A 126 -15.95 0.39 -6.34
N ARG A 127 -14.72 0.69 -5.86
CA ARG A 127 -13.57 1.11 -6.68
C ARG A 127 -12.66 -0.03 -7.06
N VAL A 128 -12.48 -0.97 -6.14
CA VAL A 128 -11.53 -2.07 -6.30
C VAL A 128 -12.19 -3.19 -7.10
N ASN A 129 -11.47 -3.70 -8.09
CA ASN A 129 -11.87 -4.89 -8.81
C ASN A 129 -10.67 -5.83 -8.92
N ILE A 130 -10.73 -6.96 -8.21
CA ILE A 130 -9.65 -7.97 -8.18
C ILE A 130 -9.96 -9.02 -9.23
N ASN A 131 -9.07 -9.16 -10.21
CA ASN A 131 -9.28 -10.04 -11.36
C ASN A 131 -8.72 -11.46 -11.15
N SER A 132 -7.49 -11.55 -10.66
CA SER A 132 -6.78 -12.81 -10.51
C SER A 132 -5.68 -12.72 -9.46
N LEU A 133 -5.11 -13.86 -9.09
CA LEU A 133 -3.77 -13.92 -8.50
C LEU A 133 -2.72 -13.51 -9.55
N SER A 134 -1.49 -13.24 -9.13
CA SER A 134 -0.40 -12.84 -10.03
C SER A 134 -0.04 -13.92 -11.05
N ASP A 135 -0.23 -15.19 -10.72
CA ASP A 135 -0.02 -16.34 -11.62
C ASP A 135 -1.13 -16.54 -12.66
N GLY A 136 -2.19 -15.73 -12.61
CA GLY A 136 -3.35 -15.80 -13.51
C GLY A 136 -4.49 -16.66 -12.99
N THR A 137 -4.35 -17.33 -11.84
CA THR A 137 -5.44 -18.07 -11.21
C THR A 137 -6.61 -17.12 -10.90
N PRO A 138 -7.86 -17.44 -11.26
CA PRO A 138 -9.01 -16.61 -10.96
C PRO A 138 -9.15 -16.31 -9.47
N PHE A 139 -9.38 -15.04 -9.13
CA PHE A 139 -9.59 -14.65 -7.74
C PHE A 139 -11.02 -14.98 -7.30
N SER A 140 -11.15 -15.53 -6.10
CA SER A 140 -12.46 -15.87 -5.52
C SER A 140 -12.70 -15.08 -4.23
N TYR A 141 -13.77 -14.32 -4.19
CA TYR A 141 -14.17 -13.53 -3.03
C TYR A 141 -14.53 -14.40 -1.80
N SER A 142 -14.92 -15.64 -2.01
CA SER A 142 -15.25 -16.58 -0.94
C SER A 142 -14.09 -17.48 -0.49
N ALA A 143 -13.01 -17.55 -1.28
CA ALA A 143 -11.84 -18.35 -0.91
C ALA A 143 -11.03 -17.67 0.19
N ASN A 144 -10.25 -18.47 0.92
CA ASN A 144 -9.30 -17.99 1.91
C ASN A 144 -7.91 -17.86 1.30
N TYR A 145 -7.22 -16.80 1.67
CA TYR A 145 -5.85 -16.48 1.27
C TYR A 145 -4.98 -16.23 2.50
N THR A 146 -3.70 -16.50 2.36
CA THR A 146 -2.68 -16.08 3.32
C THR A 146 -2.17 -14.70 2.91
N VAL A 147 -2.21 -13.75 3.85
CA VAL A 147 -1.88 -12.34 3.60
C VAL A 147 -0.75 -11.91 4.53
N ALA A 148 0.34 -11.42 3.96
CA ALA A 148 1.44 -10.82 4.71
C ALA A 148 1.15 -9.34 4.99
N VAL A 149 1.22 -8.94 6.26
CA VAL A 149 0.99 -7.58 6.74
C VAL A 149 1.96 -7.23 7.86
N ASN A 150 2.16 -5.94 8.11
CA ASN A 150 2.92 -5.51 9.28
C ASN A 150 2.08 -5.53 10.57
N SER A 151 2.74 -5.59 11.73
CA SER A 151 2.08 -5.65 13.04
C SER A 151 1.21 -4.43 13.35
N TYR A 152 1.52 -3.24 12.80
CA TYR A 152 0.67 -2.06 12.97
C TYR A 152 -0.72 -2.32 12.39
N ARG A 153 -0.80 -2.93 11.19
CA ARG A 153 -2.08 -3.33 10.59
C ARG A 153 -2.75 -4.45 11.38
N ALA A 154 -1.99 -5.50 11.69
CA ALA A 154 -2.50 -6.64 12.46
C ALA A 154 -2.99 -6.25 13.88
N ASN A 155 -2.57 -5.11 14.40
CA ASN A 155 -3.08 -4.54 15.65
C ASN A 155 -4.21 -3.50 15.44
N GLY A 156 -4.82 -3.47 14.24
CA GLY A 156 -5.95 -2.60 13.93
C GLY A 156 -5.58 -1.20 13.44
N GLY A 157 -4.28 -0.90 13.29
CA GLY A 157 -3.81 0.41 12.84
C GLY A 157 -4.39 0.85 11.50
N GLY A 158 -4.85 2.12 11.41
CA GLY A 158 -5.45 2.69 10.21
C GLY A 158 -6.86 2.18 9.87
N GLY A 159 -7.44 1.27 10.68
CA GLY A 159 -8.81 0.81 10.53
C GLY A 159 -9.07 -0.18 9.39
N HIS A 160 -8.03 -0.65 8.68
CA HIS A 160 -8.18 -1.51 7.49
C HIS A 160 -8.85 -2.86 7.81
N PHE A 161 -8.40 -3.55 8.86
CA PHE A 161 -9.01 -4.81 9.29
C PHE A 161 -10.44 -4.60 9.78
N THR A 162 -10.71 -3.50 10.50
CA THR A 162 -12.06 -3.14 10.93
C THR A 162 -12.98 -2.92 9.71
N ALA A 163 -12.51 -2.21 8.69
CA ALA A 163 -13.24 -2.01 7.45
C ALA A 163 -13.46 -3.34 6.69
N ALA A 164 -12.52 -4.27 6.78
CA ALA A 164 -12.66 -5.61 6.23
C ALA A 164 -13.68 -6.48 7.02
N GLY A 165 -14.13 -6.02 8.19
CA GLY A 165 -15.04 -6.76 9.07
C GLY A 165 -14.32 -7.69 10.06
N ILE A 166 -13.02 -7.52 10.24
CA ILE A 166 -12.19 -8.33 11.13
C ILE A 166 -11.73 -7.48 12.31
N THR A 167 -12.18 -7.78 13.52
CA THR A 167 -11.86 -6.96 14.69
C THR A 167 -11.50 -7.80 15.91
N GLY A 168 -10.75 -7.20 16.84
CA GLY A 168 -10.46 -7.73 18.15
C GLY A 168 -10.00 -9.19 18.13
N LYS A 169 -10.64 -10.04 18.93
CA LYS A 169 -10.32 -11.46 19.08
C LYS A 169 -10.41 -12.27 17.78
N GLU A 170 -11.21 -11.81 16.82
CA GLU A 170 -11.30 -12.45 15.51
C GLU A 170 -9.96 -12.30 14.75
N LEU A 171 -9.37 -11.11 14.76
CA LEU A 171 -8.08 -10.87 14.13
C LEU A 171 -6.97 -11.72 14.78
N GLU A 172 -6.93 -11.79 16.11
CA GLU A 172 -5.96 -12.63 16.83
C GLU A 172 -6.02 -14.12 16.39
N ARG A 173 -7.22 -14.65 16.19
CA ARG A 173 -7.43 -16.03 15.75
C ARG A 173 -7.00 -16.31 14.31
N ARG A 174 -6.86 -15.26 13.50
CA ARG A 174 -6.51 -15.34 12.08
C ARG A 174 -5.01 -15.20 11.82
N ILE A 175 -4.24 -14.82 12.83
CA ILE A 175 -2.79 -14.76 12.75
C ILE A 175 -2.27 -16.20 12.63
N ILE A 176 -1.55 -16.48 11.54
CA ILE A 176 -0.91 -17.78 11.26
C ILE A 176 0.51 -17.76 11.81
N THR A 177 1.25 -16.70 11.53
CA THR A 177 2.62 -16.49 12.01
C THR A 177 2.85 -15.02 12.37
N ALA A 178 3.78 -14.82 13.28
CA ALA A 178 4.33 -13.52 13.63
C ALA A 178 5.84 -13.67 13.79
N THR A 179 6.61 -12.73 13.25
CA THR A 179 8.07 -12.77 13.38
C THR A 179 8.54 -12.35 14.78
N GLU A 180 9.68 -12.86 15.20
CA GLU A 180 10.29 -12.53 16.51
C GLU A 180 11.08 -11.21 16.49
N ARG A 181 11.48 -10.76 15.30
CA ARG A 181 12.24 -9.53 15.09
C ARG A 181 11.48 -8.59 14.15
N ASP A 182 11.86 -7.32 14.16
CA ASP A 182 11.22 -6.31 13.32
C ASP A 182 11.52 -6.49 11.82
N LEU A 183 10.72 -5.88 10.98
CA LEU A 183 10.83 -5.93 9.53
C LEU A 183 12.18 -5.42 9.00
N ARG A 184 12.83 -4.44 9.67
CA ARG A 184 14.16 -3.97 9.24
C ARG A 184 15.23 -5.04 9.42
N HIS A 185 15.14 -5.84 10.48
CA HIS A 185 16.03 -6.98 10.66
C HIS A 185 15.93 -7.93 9.49
N TYR A 186 14.72 -8.38 9.18
CA TYR A 186 14.48 -9.30 8.06
C TYR A 186 14.83 -8.69 6.71
N MET A 187 14.56 -7.41 6.51
CA MET A 187 14.96 -6.68 5.29
C MET A 187 16.47 -6.67 5.14
N THR A 188 17.21 -6.42 6.22
CA THR A 188 18.67 -6.43 6.22
C THR A 188 19.21 -7.81 5.85
N GLU A 189 18.69 -8.87 6.47
CA GLU A 189 19.13 -10.23 6.18
C GLU A 189 18.73 -10.68 4.76
N TRP A 190 17.54 -10.29 4.30
CA TRP A 190 17.07 -10.60 2.94
C TRP A 190 17.95 -9.92 1.88
N ILE A 191 18.25 -8.62 2.04
CA ILE A 191 19.13 -7.89 1.13
C ILE A 191 20.54 -8.46 1.17
N ARG A 192 21.08 -8.80 2.35
CA ARG A 192 22.38 -9.42 2.51
C ARG A 192 22.45 -10.77 1.78
N GLY A 193 21.41 -11.59 1.89
CA GLY A 193 21.31 -12.87 1.20
C GLY A 193 21.26 -12.75 -0.33
N LYS A 194 20.66 -11.68 -0.84
CA LYS A 194 20.64 -11.38 -2.30
C LYS A 194 21.99 -10.85 -2.80
N GLY A 195 22.78 -10.23 -1.93
CA GLY A 195 24.04 -9.56 -2.28
C GLY A 195 23.82 -8.27 -3.07
N THR A 196 23.09 -8.34 -4.16
CA THR A 196 22.69 -7.18 -4.98
C THR A 196 21.19 -7.22 -5.22
N ILE A 197 20.53 -6.07 -5.08
CA ILE A 197 19.12 -5.89 -5.41
C ILE A 197 18.96 -4.89 -6.53
N SER A 198 18.06 -5.18 -7.46
CA SER A 198 17.65 -4.29 -8.55
C SER A 198 16.14 -4.12 -8.51
N PRO A 199 15.62 -3.22 -7.67
CA PRO A 199 14.18 -3.02 -7.54
C PRO A 199 13.59 -2.51 -8.85
N ALA A 200 12.55 -3.17 -9.34
CA ALA A 200 11.76 -2.73 -10.48
C ALA A 200 10.32 -2.48 -10.03
N PRO A 201 9.64 -1.47 -10.61
CA PRO A 201 8.21 -1.29 -10.37
C PRO A 201 7.43 -2.54 -10.79
N MET A 202 6.48 -2.95 -9.95
CA MET A 202 5.54 -4.01 -10.26
C MET A 202 4.25 -3.39 -10.80
N SER A 203 3.72 -3.97 -11.88
CA SER A 203 2.51 -3.47 -12.55
C SER A 203 1.32 -4.41 -12.29
N GLU A 204 1.12 -4.83 -11.04
CA GLU A 204 0.03 -5.73 -10.67
C GLU A 204 -1.31 -5.01 -10.47
N TRP A 205 -1.26 -3.69 -10.28
CA TRP A 205 -2.47 -2.89 -10.18
C TRP A 205 -2.36 -1.57 -10.93
N ARG A 206 -3.50 -0.99 -11.25
CA ARG A 206 -3.58 0.29 -11.95
C ARG A 206 -4.83 1.08 -11.55
N ILE A 207 -4.74 2.39 -11.74
CA ILE A 207 -5.87 3.31 -11.54
C ILE A 207 -6.59 3.49 -12.87
N ILE A 208 -7.90 3.45 -12.84
CA ILE A 208 -8.76 3.72 -14.00
C ILE A 208 -9.79 4.82 -13.64
N PRO A 209 -10.28 5.61 -14.63
CA PRO A 209 -9.87 5.67 -16.03
C PRO A 209 -8.42 6.12 -16.20
N GLU A 210 -7.63 5.41 -17.01
CA GLU A 210 -6.17 5.66 -17.15
C GLU A 210 -5.86 7.09 -17.61
N GLU A 211 -6.68 7.63 -18.52
CA GLU A 211 -6.52 9.02 -18.99
C GLU A 211 -6.67 10.04 -17.84
N TRP A 212 -7.63 9.82 -16.93
CA TRP A 212 -7.85 10.71 -15.78
C TRP A 212 -6.70 10.61 -14.80
N ALA A 213 -6.27 9.39 -14.50
CA ALA A 213 -5.15 9.11 -13.61
C ALA A 213 -3.86 9.76 -14.12
N ALA A 214 -3.54 9.62 -15.41
CA ALA A 214 -2.34 10.20 -16.01
C ALA A 214 -2.35 11.75 -15.96
N LYS A 215 -3.48 12.40 -16.24
CA LYS A 215 -3.62 13.85 -16.13
C LYS A 215 -3.51 14.35 -14.69
N ALA A 216 -4.11 13.60 -13.75
CA ALA A 216 -4.00 13.90 -12.34
C ALA A 216 -2.56 13.74 -11.85
N GLU A 217 -1.86 12.65 -12.20
CA GLU A 217 -0.47 12.42 -11.85
C GLU A 217 0.43 13.59 -12.28
N MET A 218 0.34 14.02 -13.55
CA MET A 218 1.14 15.13 -14.05
C MET A 218 0.94 16.42 -13.26
N ARG A 219 -0.32 16.71 -12.89
CA ARG A 219 -0.69 17.91 -12.12
C ARG A 219 -0.27 17.79 -10.65
N GLU A 220 -0.59 16.67 -10.02
CA GLU A 220 -0.48 16.46 -8.59
C GLU A 220 0.94 16.10 -8.14
N LYS A 221 1.78 15.60 -9.05
CA LYS A 221 3.20 15.39 -8.78
C LYS A 221 3.90 16.69 -8.31
N LYS A 222 3.58 17.82 -8.95
CA LYS A 222 4.11 19.12 -8.53
C LYS A 222 3.59 19.55 -7.16
N LEU A 223 2.32 19.25 -6.86
CA LEU A 223 1.72 19.57 -5.57
C LEU A 223 2.34 18.75 -4.44
N LEU A 224 2.62 17.46 -4.67
CA LEU A 224 3.17 16.56 -3.64
C LEU A 224 4.66 16.77 -3.38
N PHE A 225 5.44 17.01 -4.44
CA PHE A 225 6.90 17.02 -4.35
C PHE A 225 7.50 18.42 -4.44
N GLY A 226 6.70 19.41 -4.78
CA GLY A 226 7.15 20.79 -5.05
C GLY A 226 7.65 20.91 -6.49
N THR A 227 7.83 22.16 -6.92
CA THR A 227 8.51 22.46 -8.20
C THR A 227 10.02 22.38 -7.97
N ASN A 228 10.67 21.42 -8.59
CA ASN A 228 12.10 21.53 -8.92
C ASN A 228 12.20 22.14 -10.30
#